data_c7c1e4422e69a1f02caa4cfdcbc563c4
#
_entry.id   c7c1e4422e69a1f02caa4cfdcbc563c4
#
_cell.length_a   1.000
_cell.length_b   1.000
_cell.length_c   1.000
_cell.angle_alpha   90.00
_cell.angle_beta   90.00
_cell.angle_gamma   90.00
#
_symmetry.space_group_name_H-M   'P 1'
#
loop_
_entity.id
_entity.type
_entity.pdbx_description
1 polymer ?
#
loop_
_entity_poly.entity_id
_entity_poly.type
_entity_poly.pdbx_seq_one_letter_code
_entity_poly.pdbx_strand_id
1 'polypeptide(L)'
;GRELTYHSDLDLIIVHSGKSKANQNDRLLIQEYGVKLIQRTIFLLTTITRTGFAYTMDTRLRPSGNAGVLVTPWEVYFKYHRNSQAWEHQALVKGRIVAGATTQLESDGLIETIDEFSKPGWFQEVESRIEQAAYEWEIPKDLASQIHHLRSRKEKELSAETDKKRNLKEGRGGLLDVEFLTQYLQLVHGRDIPEMRTTETLEALENAGKHGLLNQDQVSILSEGYRHLRLIENGLRLLYDDSTNMLDFDRIDQPLILMLLKRHGYETEDLFKTVEKTTSSIRQVYSEIMERA
;
A
#
# COMPACT_ATOMS: atom_id res chain seq x y z
N GLY A 1 -1.70 3.18 -2.75
CA GLY A 1 -2.92 3.88 -2.36
C GLY A 1 -2.68 5.38 -2.19
N ARG A 2 -3.69 6.14 -1.99
CA ARG A 2 -3.61 7.58 -1.66
C ARG A 2 -3.57 7.79 -0.14
N GLU A 3 -2.83 6.94 0.56
CA GLU A 3 -2.86 6.82 2.02
C GLU A 3 -1.46 7.00 2.63
N LEU A 4 -0.61 7.80 1.99
CA LEU A 4 0.69 8.15 2.53
C LEU A 4 0.53 8.92 3.84
N THR A 5 1.36 8.57 4.81
CA THR A 5 1.49 9.26 6.10
C THR A 5 2.88 9.87 6.21
N TYR A 6 3.12 10.68 7.25
CA TYR A 6 4.45 11.21 7.52
C TYR A 6 5.45 10.05 7.69
N HIS A 7 6.67 10.21 7.18
CA HIS A 7 7.73 9.19 7.21
C HIS A 7 7.36 7.83 6.57
N SER A 8 6.37 7.79 5.66
CA SER A 8 6.09 6.60 4.88
C SER A 8 7.15 6.36 3.81
N ASP A 9 7.53 5.10 3.62
CA ASP A 9 8.30 4.68 2.45
C ASP A 9 7.44 4.73 1.19
N LEU A 10 8.06 4.95 0.05
CA LEU A 10 7.44 4.81 -1.26
C LEU A 10 7.74 3.42 -1.81
N ASP A 11 6.72 2.55 -1.84
CA ASP A 11 6.80 1.26 -2.52
C ASP A 11 6.64 1.47 -4.03
N LEU A 12 7.72 1.31 -4.79
CA LEU A 12 7.74 1.60 -6.22
C LEU A 12 8.13 0.37 -7.05
N ILE A 13 7.38 0.18 -8.13
CA ILE A 13 7.69 -0.78 -9.19
C ILE A 13 7.92 0.01 -10.47
N ILE A 14 9.04 -0.25 -11.13
CA ILE A 14 9.45 0.46 -12.33
C ILE A 14 9.40 -0.49 -13.51
N VAL A 15 8.58 -0.13 -14.50
CA VAL A 15 8.40 -0.93 -15.71
C VAL A 15 8.66 -0.08 -16.97
N HIS A 16 9.04 -0.75 -18.06
CA HIS A 16 9.15 -0.12 -19.37
C HIS A 16 8.47 -0.97 -20.45
N SER A 17 8.01 -0.35 -21.53
CA SER A 17 7.20 -1.04 -22.55
C SER A 17 7.98 -2.10 -23.35
N GLY A 18 9.26 -1.98 -23.49
CA GLY A 18 10.05 -2.87 -24.32
C GLY A 18 9.66 -2.90 -25.82
N LYS A 19 8.60 -2.22 -26.21
CA LYS A 19 8.05 -2.16 -27.58
C LYS A 19 8.79 -1.13 -28.43
N SER A 20 10.10 -1.19 -28.44
CA SER A 20 10.85 -0.51 -29.49
C SER A 20 10.77 -1.38 -30.75
N LYS A 21 10.57 -0.79 -31.94
CA LYS A 21 10.93 -1.44 -33.22
C LYS A 21 12.42 -1.70 -33.34
N ALA A 22 13.12 -1.45 -32.27
CA ALA A 22 14.53 -1.49 -32.04
C ALA A 22 15.06 -2.92 -32.00
N ASN A 23 16.25 -3.09 -32.49
CA ASN A 23 17.01 -4.34 -32.41
C ASN A 23 17.37 -4.70 -30.96
N GLN A 24 17.98 -5.82 -30.71
CA GLN A 24 18.33 -6.29 -29.37
C GLN A 24 19.28 -5.33 -28.61
N ASN A 25 20.14 -4.63 -29.31
CA ASN A 25 21.07 -3.66 -28.71
C ASN A 25 20.33 -2.44 -28.17
N ASP A 26 19.33 -1.95 -28.90
CA ASP A 26 18.52 -0.80 -28.46
C ASP A 26 17.72 -1.13 -27.20
N ARG A 27 17.23 -2.37 -27.06
CA ARG A 27 16.54 -2.83 -25.84
C ARG A 27 17.48 -2.83 -24.64
N LEU A 28 18.73 -3.23 -24.79
CA LEU A 28 19.73 -3.16 -23.73
C LEU A 28 20.03 -1.72 -23.35
N LEU A 29 20.16 -0.82 -24.31
CA LEU A 29 20.37 0.61 -24.05
C LEU A 29 19.21 1.25 -23.31
N ILE A 30 17.95 0.91 -23.67
CA ILE A 30 16.75 1.38 -22.96
C ILE A 30 16.74 0.88 -21.52
N GLN A 31 17.09 -0.38 -21.31
CA GLN A 31 17.19 -0.98 -19.98
C GLN A 31 18.26 -0.28 -19.12
N GLU A 32 19.47 -0.08 -19.67
CA GLU A 32 20.56 0.60 -18.96
C GLU A 32 20.23 2.06 -18.64
N TYR A 33 19.63 2.77 -19.58
CA TYR A 33 19.18 4.14 -19.38
C TYR A 33 18.13 4.22 -18.27
N GLY A 34 17.11 3.36 -18.31
CA GLY A 34 16.08 3.27 -17.29
C GLY A 34 16.66 3.02 -15.89
N VAL A 35 17.60 2.07 -15.78
CA VAL A 35 18.27 1.79 -14.51
C VAL A 35 19.03 3.02 -13.99
N LYS A 36 19.81 3.70 -14.83
CA LYS A 36 20.55 4.92 -14.44
C LYS A 36 19.61 6.05 -14.03
N LEU A 37 18.52 6.24 -14.77
CA LEU A 37 17.50 7.26 -14.46
C LEU A 37 16.91 7.00 -13.07
N ILE A 38 16.46 5.77 -12.81
CA ILE A 38 15.85 5.42 -11.53
C ILE A 38 16.85 5.47 -10.37
N GLN A 39 18.08 5.02 -10.57
CA GLN A 39 19.13 5.18 -9.55
C GLN A 39 19.37 6.65 -9.21
N ARG A 40 19.35 7.53 -10.22
CA ARG A 40 19.47 8.97 -9.98
C ARG A 40 18.28 9.56 -9.25
N THR A 41 17.06 9.10 -9.59
CA THR A 41 15.82 9.51 -8.91
C THR A 41 15.84 9.09 -7.44
N ILE A 42 16.20 7.81 -7.16
CA ILE A 42 16.36 7.31 -5.78
C ILE A 42 17.36 8.19 -5.03
N PHE A 43 18.53 8.41 -5.61
CA PHE A 43 19.57 9.26 -5.00
C PHE A 43 19.03 10.65 -4.65
N LEU A 44 18.31 11.31 -5.57
CA LEU A 44 17.79 12.66 -5.35
C LEU A 44 16.74 12.71 -4.22
N LEU A 45 15.85 11.71 -4.15
CA LEU A 45 14.78 11.67 -3.15
C LEU A 45 15.28 11.26 -1.76
N THR A 46 16.32 10.42 -1.70
CA THR A 46 16.86 9.91 -0.43
C THR A 46 18.06 10.71 0.10
N THR A 47 18.59 11.65 -0.70
CA THR A 47 19.74 12.46 -0.27
C THR A 47 19.35 13.39 0.86
N ILE A 48 20.10 13.32 1.96
CA ILE A 48 19.94 14.19 3.12
C ILE A 48 20.43 15.61 2.78
N THR A 49 19.53 16.56 2.92
CA THR A 49 19.82 18.01 2.73
C THR A 49 19.79 18.72 4.07
N ARG A 50 19.99 20.04 4.08
CA ARG A 50 19.83 20.85 5.30
C ARG A 50 18.41 20.85 5.86
N THR A 51 17.41 20.52 5.04
CA THR A 51 16.00 20.46 5.40
C THR A 51 15.49 19.02 5.53
N GLY A 52 16.39 18.03 5.62
CA GLY A 52 16.07 16.60 5.66
C GLY A 52 16.14 15.96 4.27
N PHE A 53 15.47 14.84 4.10
CA PHE A 53 15.30 14.12 2.83
C PHE A 53 13.82 14.11 2.43
N ALA A 54 13.55 13.82 1.15
CA ALA A 54 12.19 13.87 0.66
C ALA A 54 11.41 12.59 1.04
N TYR A 55 11.92 11.42 0.62
CA TYR A 55 11.28 10.11 0.87
C TYR A 55 12.31 9.00 0.88
N THR A 56 12.05 7.95 1.65
CA THR A 56 12.69 6.64 1.45
C THR A 56 11.95 5.88 0.35
N MET A 57 12.69 5.07 -0.42
CA MET A 57 12.13 4.33 -1.55
C MET A 57 12.37 2.84 -1.38
N ASP A 58 11.28 2.08 -1.40
CA ASP A 58 11.30 0.62 -1.41
C ASP A 58 10.95 0.09 -2.83
N THR A 59 11.84 -0.68 -3.41
CA THR A 59 11.65 -1.28 -4.74
C THR A 59 11.57 -2.81 -4.68
N ARG A 60 11.38 -3.39 -3.48
CA ARG A 60 11.38 -4.85 -3.26
C ARG A 60 10.15 -5.56 -3.80
N LEU A 61 9.07 -4.85 -4.12
CA LEU A 61 7.88 -5.43 -4.75
C LEU A 61 8.07 -5.83 -6.22
N ARG A 62 9.25 -5.54 -6.81
CA ARG A 62 9.57 -6.00 -8.17
C ARG A 62 9.75 -7.52 -8.23
N PRO A 63 9.57 -8.16 -9.39
CA PRO A 63 9.81 -9.59 -9.57
C PRO A 63 11.16 -10.04 -9.01
N SER A 64 11.17 -11.12 -8.23
CA SER A 64 12.35 -11.63 -7.51
C SER A 64 12.94 -10.68 -6.46
N GLY A 65 12.24 -9.66 -6.05
CA GLY A 65 12.67 -8.73 -5.00
C GLY A 65 14.06 -8.12 -5.28
N ASN A 66 14.95 -8.12 -4.28
CA ASN A 66 16.28 -7.56 -4.41
C ASN A 66 17.20 -8.29 -5.43
N ALA A 67 16.91 -9.54 -5.75
CA ALA A 67 17.66 -10.30 -6.78
C ALA A 67 17.21 -9.95 -8.19
N GLY A 68 16.03 -9.32 -8.37
CA GLY A 68 15.49 -8.92 -9.65
C GLY A 68 16.06 -7.61 -10.18
N VAL A 69 15.91 -7.37 -11.48
CA VAL A 69 16.31 -6.12 -12.11
C VAL A 69 15.48 -4.94 -11.59
N LEU A 70 16.11 -3.77 -11.44
CA LEU A 70 15.45 -2.57 -10.91
C LEU A 70 14.35 -2.05 -11.82
N VAL A 71 14.53 -2.13 -13.12
CA VAL A 71 13.59 -1.71 -14.16
C VAL A 71 13.22 -2.94 -14.97
N THR A 72 11.95 -3.30 -15.02
CA THR A 72 11.48 -4.56 -15.62
C THR A 72 10.68 -4.29 -16.88
N PRO A 73 10.88 -5.03 -18.00
CA PRO A 73 9.96 -4.98 -19.11
C PRO A 73 8.54 -5.35 -18.65
N TRP A 74 7.53 -4.54 -18.97
CA TRP A 74 6.17 -4.76 -18.48
C TRP A 74 5.59 -6.13 -18.87
N GLU A 75 5.93 -6.64 -20.05
CA GLU A 75 5.49 -7.98 -20.47
C GLU A 75 6.06 -9.08 -19.56
N VAL A 76 7.32 -8.91 -19.11
CA VAL A 76 7.94 -9.82 -18.13
C VAL A 76 7.26 -9.67 -16.77
N TYR A 77 6.98 -8.44 -16.36
CA TYR A 77 6.31 -8.13 -15.11
C TYR A 77 4.91 -8.77 -15.06
N PHE A 78 4.08 -8.55 -16.06
CA PHE A 78 2.72 -9.12 -16.08
C PHE A 78 2.70 -10.63 -16.31
N LYS A 79 3.67 -11.17 -17.03
CA LYS A 79 3.84 -12.63 -17.14
C LYS A 79 4.20 -13.25 -15.80
N TYR A 80 5.06 -12.59 -15.02
CA TYR A 80 5.40 -13.02 -13.67
C TYR A 80 4.16 -13.11 -12.78
N HIS A 81 3.31 -12.09 -12.78
CA HIS A 81 2.13 -12.03 -11.92
C HIS A 81 1.03 -13.04 -12.25
N ARG A 82 1.07 -13.70 -13.40
CA ARG A 82 0.13 -14.80 -13.69
C ARG A 82 0.30 -16.01 -12.76
N ASN A 83 1.47 -16.19 -12.17
CA ASN A 83 1.82 -17.30 -11.30
C ASN A 83 2.43 -16.81 -9.97
N SER A 84 2.16 -15.59 -9.57
CA SER A 84 2.68 -15.01 -8.34
C SER A 84 1.91 -15.49 -7.10
N GLN A 85 2.45 -15.20 -5.93
CA GLN A 85 1.84 -15.57 -4.66
C GLN A 85 0.68 -14.63 -4.30
N ALA A 86 -0.25 -15.08 -3.47
CA ALA A 86 -1.40 -14.28 -3.04
C ALA A 86 -1.03 -12.90 -2.46
N TRP A 87 0.06 -12.81 -1.71
CA TRP A 87 0.54 -11.55 -1.14
C TRP A 87 1.03 -10.54 -2.20
N GLU A 88 1.50 -11.01 -3.36
CA GLU A 88 1.90 -10.14 -4.48
C GLU A 88 0.67 -9.56 -5.17
N HIS A 89 -0.38 -10.36 -5.38
CA HIS A 89 -1.68 -9.86 -5.85
C HIS A 89 -2.29 -8.87 -4.83
N GLN A 90 -2.19 -9.17 -3.54
CA GLN A 90 -2.62 -8.27 -2.47
C GLN A 90 -1.89 -6.91 -2.53
N ALA A 91 -0.60 -6.89 -2.82
CA ALA A 91 0.15 -5.65 -3.00
C ALA A 91 -0.33 -4.86 -4.23
N LEU A 92 -0.69 -5.55 -5.33
CA LEU A 92 -1.18 -4.93 -6.57
C LEU A 92 -2.52 -4.23 -6.42
N VAL A 93 -3.37 -4.65 -5.50
CA VAL A 93 -4.66 -3.97 -5.20
C VAL A 93 -4.44 -2.49 -4.88
N LYS A 94 -3.30 -2.13 -4.28
CA LYS A 94 -2.92 -0.74 -3.99
C LYS A 94 -2.11 -0.08 -5.11
N GLY A 95 -1.86 -0.81 -6.20
CA GLY A 95 -1.04 -0.34 -7.31
C GLY A 95 -1.74 0.73 -8.14
N ARG A 96 -1.03 1.78 -8.50
CA ARG A 96 -1.46 2.79 -9.47
C ARG A 96 -0.25 3.40 -10.19
N ILE A 97 -0.46 3.92 -11.37
CA ILE A 97 0.57 4.69 -12.07
C ILE A 97 0.74 6.03 -11.36
N VAL A 98 1.97 6.38 -11.00
CA VAL A 98 2.30 7.66 -10.34
C VAL A 98 3.10 8.58 -11.24
N ALA A 99 3.90 8.02 -12.15
CA ALA A 99 4.67 8.78 -13.14
C ALA A 99 4.97 7.89 -14.34
N GLY A 100 5.22 8.49 -15.48
CA GLY A 100 5.70 7.81 -16.67
C GLY A 100 6.16 8.79 -17.72
N ALA A 101 7.00 8.31 -18.63
CA ALA A 101 7.50 9.08 -19.77
C ALA A 101 7.52 8.21 -21.01
N THR A 102 7.26 8.80 -22.18
CA THR A 102 7.54 8.21 -23.48
C THR A 102 8.86 8.76 -23.98
N THR A 103 9.85 7.92 -24.19
CA THR A 103 11.06 8.30 -24.89
C THR A 103 10.94 7.84 -26.33
N GLN A 104 10.95 8.76 -27.29
CA GLN A 104 11.28 8.46 -28.68
C GLN A 104 12.79 8.69 -28.80
N LEU A 105 13.53 7.62 -29.07
CA LEU A 105 14.92 7.74 -29.53
C LEU A 105 14.88 8.22 -30.98
N GLU A 106 14.89 9.53 -31.16
CA GLU A 106 15.28 10.12 -32.42
C GLU A 106 16.80 10.17 -32.50
N SER A 107 17.33 10.23 -33.70
CA SER A 107 18.76 10.20 -34.01
C SER A 107 19.60 11.26 -33.26
N ASP A 108 18.96 12.23 -32.63
CA ASP A 108 19.56 13.38 -31.97
C ASP A 108 19.44 13.39 -30.45
N GLY A 109 18.93 12.30 -29.85
CA GLY A 109 18.95 12.09 -28.39
C GLY A 109 17.99 12.96 -27.56
N LEU A 110 16.98 13.54 -28.15
CA LEU A 110 15.98 14.36 -27.47
C LEU A 110 14.91 13.51 -26.77
N ILE A 111 14.69 13.77 -25.48
CA ILE A 111 13.61 13.23 -24.64
C ILE A 111 12.46 14.22 -24.71
N GLU A 112 11.33 13.82 -25.30
CA GLU A 112 10.08 14.53 -25.08
C GLU A 112 9.52 14.21 -23.70
N THR A 113 9.47 15.18 -22.81
CA THR A 113 8.74 15.09 -21.55
C THR A 113 7.25 15.17 -21.84
N ILE A 114 6.51 14.17 -21.34
CA ILE A 114 5.04 14.16 -21.47
C ILE A 114 4.46 15.20 -20.52
N ASP A 115 3.52 15.99 -21.05
CA ASP A 115 2.62 16.84 -20.30
C ASP A 115 1.86 15.99 -19.26
N GLU A 116 2.00 16.34 -17.96
CA GLU A 116 1.37 15.64 -16.83
C GLU A 116 -0.17 15.54 -16.96
N PHE A 117 -0.78 16.28 -17.87
CA PHE A 117 -2.23 16.38 -18.02
C PHE A 117 -2.82 15.57 -19.18
N SER A 118 -2.00 15.10 -20.12
CA SER A 118 -2.45 14.19 -21.18
C SER A 118 -2.09 12.74 -20.83
N LYS A 119 -3.10 11.91 -20.53
CA LYS A 119 -2.91 10.47 -20.37
C LYS A 119 -2.56 9.84 -21.72
N PRO A 120 -1.30 9.50 -22.01
CA PRO A 120 -0.94 8.88 -23.28
C PRO A 120 -1.57 7.47 -23.39
N GLY A 121 -1.75 6.95 -24.60
CA GLY A 121 -2.41 5.66 -24.82
C GLY A 121 -1.80 4.49 -24.05
N TRP A 122 -0.48 4.52 -23.78
CA TRP A 122 0.18 3.50 -22.95
C TRP A 122 -0.28 3.52 -21.48
N PHE A 123 -0.74 4.65 -20.97
CA PHE A 123 -1.23 4.77 -19.59
C PHE A 123 -2.44 3.87 -19.35
N GLN A 124 -3.41 3.91 -20.25
CA GLN A 124 -4.61 3.07 -20.18
C GLN A 124 -4.27 1.57 -20.32
N GLU A 125 -3.32 1.25 -21.20
CA GLU A 125 -2.84 -0.14 -21.35
C GLU A 125 -2.20 -0.66 -20.07
N VAL A 126 -1.34 0.12 -19.42
CA VAL A 126 -0.68 -0.28 -18.17
C VAL A 126 -1.67 -0.35 -17.02
N GLU A 127 -2.59 0.62 -16.90
CA GLU A 127 -3.65 0.64 -15.88
C GLU A 127 -4.51 -0.62 -15.98
N SER A 128 -5.01 -0.94 -17.17
CA SER A 128 -5.78 -2.17 -17.44
C SER A 128 -5.00 -3.43 -17.09
N ARG A 129 -3.71 -3.49 -17.36
CA ARG A 129 -2.87 -4.65 -17.02
C ARG A 129 -2.60 -4.79 -15.53
N ILE A 130 -2.50 -3.67 -14.79
CA ILE A 130 -2.42 -3.72 -13.32
C ILE A 130 -3.71 -4.32 -12.75
N GLU A 131 -4.88 -3.86 -13.23
CA GLU A 131 -6.17 -4.42 -12.84
C GLU A 131 -6.29 -5.91 -13.17
N GLN A 132 -5.91 -6.31 -14.38
CA GLN A 132 -5.88 -7.72 -14.75
C GLN A 132 -4.99 -8.55 -13.83
N ALA A 133 -3.80 -8.06 -13.53
CA ALA A 133 -2.87 -8.75 -12.63
C ALA A 133 -3.40 -8.83 -11.20
N ALA A 134 -4.12 -7.80 -10.72
CA ALA A 134 -4.69 -7.80 -9.38
C ALA A 134 -5.96 -8.68 -9.26
N TYR A 135 -6.83 -8.69 -10.28
CA TYR A 135 -8.19 -9.21 -10.15
C TYR A 135 -8.53 -10.37 -11.09
N GLU A 136 -7.74 -10.62 -12.16
CA GLU A 136 -8.03 -11.66 -13.17
C GLU A 136 -7.08 -12.86 -13.05
N TRP A 137 -6.87 -13.35 -11.85
CA TRP A 137 -6.06 -14.53 -11.57
C TRP A 137 -6.90 -15.67 -10.98
N GLU A 138 -6.37 -16.88 -10.95
CA GLU A 138 -7.04 -18.00 -10.32
C GLU A 138 -6.93 -17.92 -8.80
N ILE A 139 -8.05 -17.58 -8.14
CA ILE A 139 -8.11 -17.39 -6.70
C ILE A 139 -8.01 -18.74 -6.02
N PRO A 140 -7.00 -18.99 -5.16
CA PRO A 140 -6.89 -20.23 -4.40
C PRO A 140 -8.06 -20.40 -3.44
N LYS A 141 -8.53 -21.65 -3.28
CA LYS A 141 -9.62 -21.96 -2.34
C LYS A 141 -9.30 -21.63 -0.89
N ASP A 142 -8.02 -21.59 -0.54
CA ASP A 142 -7.49 -21.30 0.78
C ASP A 142 -6.94 -19.87 0.90
N LEU A 143 -7.34 -18.94 0.00
CA LEU A 143 -6.85 -17.56 -0.01
C LEU A 143 -7.01 -16.87 1.35
N ALA A 144 -8.17 -17.03 2.00
CA ALA A 144 -8.40 -16.46 3.34
C ALA A 144 -7.36 -16.96 4.35
N SER A 145 -7.08 -18.28 4.34
CA SER A 145 -6.08 -18.89 5.21
C SER A 145 -4.67 -18.38 4.92
N GLN A 146 -4.30 -18.20 3.66
CA GLN A 146 -2.99 -17.67 3.26
C GLN A 146 -2.82 -16.22 3.75
N ILE A 147 -3.82 -15.37 3.56
CA ILE A 147 -3.80 -13.97 3.99
C ILE A 147 -3.79 -13.89 5.53
N HIS A 148 -4.61 -14.69 6.21
CA HIS A 148 -4.63 -14.76 7.67
C HIS A 148 -3.28 -15.24 8.23
N HIS A 149 -2.67 -16.24 7.62
CA HIS A 149 -1.34 -16.73 8.03
C HIS A 149 -0.28 -15.64 7.90
N LEU A 150 -0.26 -14.93 6.76
CA LEU A 150 0.67 -13.81 6.55
C LEU A 150 0.45 -12.69 7.58
N ARG A 151 -0.81 -12.34 7.87
CA ARG A 151 -1.16 -11.34 8.86
C ARG A 151 -0.71 -11.74 10.27
N SER A 152 -1.00 -12.98 10.66
CA SER A 152 -0.62 -13.54 11.96
C SER A 152 0.90 -13.59 12.13
N ARG A 153 1.64 -13.91 11.07
CA ARG A 153 3.11 -13.89 11.08
C ARG A 153 3.64 -12.48 11.30
N LYS A 154 3.11 -11.47 10.58
CA LYS A 154 3.49 -10.06 10.77
C LYS A 154 3.18 -9.57 12.18
N GLU A 155 2.03 -9.92 12.75
CA GLU A 155 1.67 -9.62 14.14
C GLU A 155 2.71 -10.18 15.11
N LYS A 156 3.01 -11.47 14.97
CA LYS A 156 3.96 -12.16 15.88
C LYS A 156 5.39 -11.65 15.77
N GLU A 157 5.85 -11.32 14.56
CA GLU A 157 7.24 -10.91 14.30
C GLU A 157 7.48 -9.42 14.56
N LEU A 158 6.46 -8.56 14.35
CA LEU A 158 6.66 -7.11 14.27
C LEU A 158 5.89 -6.30 15.33
N SER A 159 4.88 -6.86 15.99
CA SER A 159 4.05 -6.05 16.90
C SER A 159 4.80 -5.56 18.14
N ALA A 160 5.63 -6.40 18.74
CA ALA A 160 6.43 -6.09 19.93
C ALA A 160 5.61 -5.42 21.05
N GLU A 161 4.32 -5.79 21.18
CA GLU A 161 3.39 -5.22 22.17
C GLU A 161 3.71 -5.70 23.59
N THR A 162 3.37 -4.86 24.58
CA THR A 162 3.42 -5.16 26.00
C THR A 162 2.18 -4.59 26.70
N ASP A 163 2.05 -4.76 28.01
CA ASP A 163 0.93 -4.17 28.77
C ASP A 163 0.86 -2.64 28.62
N LYS A 164 1.98 -1.98 28.31
CA LYS A 164 2.09 -0.52 28.20
C LYS A 164 2.37 -0.01 26.80
N LYS A 165 2.48 -0.90 25.83
CA LYS A 165 2.82 -0.56 24.45
C LYS A 165 1.84 -1.21 23.49
N ARG A 166 1.33 -0.41 22.55
CA ARG A 166 0.47 -0.88 21.45
C ARG A 166 1.07 -0.48 20.12
N ASN A 167 1.18 -1.46 19.23
CA ASN A 167 1.58 -1.20 17.86
C ASN A 167 0.32 -0.95 17.02
N LEU A 168 0.11 0.30 16.64
CA LEU A 168 -1.09 0.74 15.92
C LEU A 168 -1.22 0.11 14.54
N LYS A 169 -0.12 -0.37 13.95
CA LYS A 169 -0.09 -0.93 12.61
C LYS A 169 -0.07 -2.46 12.62
N GLU A 170 0.98 -3.05 13.19
CA GLU A 170 1.21 -4.49 13.19
C GLU A 170 0.53 -5.22 14.35
N GLY A 171 0.11 -4.51 15.40
CA GLY A 171 -0.56 -5.06 16.57
C GLY A 171 -1.89 -5.70 16.26
N ARG A 172 -2.40 -6.46 17.22
CA ARG A 172 -3.70 -7.13 17.13
C ARG A 172 -4.83 -6.09 17.01
N GLY A 173 -5.64 -6.17 15.95
CA GLY A 173 -6.69 -5.18 15.68
C GLY A 173 -6.15 -3.84 15.19
N GLY A 174 -4.88 -3.78 14.78
CA GLY A 174 -4.26 -2.59 14.22
C GLY A 174 -4.66 -2.34 12.76
N LEU A 175 -4.01 -1.35 12.16
CA LEU A 175 -4.29 -0.93 10.77
C LEU A 175 -4.19 -2.08 9.77
N LEU A 176 -3.24 -3.01 9.96
CA LEU A 176 -3.09 -4.16 9.06
C LEU A 176 -4.27 -5.13 9.12
N ASP A 177 -5.03 -5.23 10.22
CA ASP A 177 -6.24 -6.07 10.24
C ASP A 177 -7.28 -5.49 9.28
N VAL A 178 -7.46 -4.18 9.29
CA VAL A 178 -8.39 -3.49 8.37
C VAL A 178 -7.91 -3.61 6.92
N GLU A 179 -6.64 -3.32 6.67
CA GLU A 179 -6.07 -3.35 5.31
C GLU A 179 -6.10 -4.75 4.70
N PHE A 180 -5.71 -5.79 5.46
CA PHE A 180 -5.69 -7.17 5.00
C PHE A 180 -7.09 -7.71 4.71
N LEU A 181 -8.06 -7.40 5.59
CA LEU A 181 -9.46 -7.77 5.38
C LEU A 181 -10.02 -7.09 4.12
N THR A 182 -9.79 -5.79 3.98
CA THR A 182 -10.26 -5.03 2.83
C THR A 182 -9.67 -5.57 1.53
N GLN A 183 -8.34 -5.79 1.50
CA GLN A 183 -7.65 -6.36 0.34
C GLN A 183 -8.12 -7.79 0.03
N TYR A 184 -8.41 -8.60 1.04
CA TYR A 184 -9.02 -9.91 0.86
C TYR A 184 -10.36 -9.79 0.13
N LEU A 185 -11.27 -8.93 0.60
CA LEU A 185 -12.56 -8.71 -0.05
C LEU A 185 -12.39 -8.17 -1.48
N GLN A 186 -11.43 -7.30 -1.72
CA GLN A 186 -11.10 -6.79 -3.04
C GLN A 186 -10.61 -7.89 -3.98
N LEU A 187 -9.71 -8.77 -3.52
CA LEU A 187 -9.21 -9.89 -4.32
C LEU A 187 -10.31 -10.89 -4.69
N VAL A 188 -11.21 -11.19 -3.75
CA VAL A 188 -12.29 -12.15 -3.98
C VAL A 188 -13.38 -11.59 -4.87
N HIS A 189 -13.76 -10.32 -4.67
CA HIS A 189 -14.95 -9.74 -5.29
C HIS A 189 -14.65 -8.71 -6.39
N GLY A 190 -13.42 -8.19 -6.47
CA GLY A 190 -13.07 -7.14 -7.44
C GLY A 190 -13.18 -7.56 -8.89
N ARG A 191 -13.19 -8.87 -9.19
CA ARG A 191 -13.46 -9.36 -10.53
C ARG A 191 -14.89 -9.07 -10.97
N ASP A 192 -15.85 -9.32 -10.08
CA ASP A 192 -17.30 -9.26 -10.36
C ASP A 192 -17.92 -7.91 -9.97
N ILE A 193 -17.26 -7.18 -9.05
CA ILE A 193 -17.71 -5.88 -8.54
C ILE A 193 -16.63 -4.83 -8.84
N PRO A 194 -16.72 -4.10 -9.97
CA PRO A 194 -15.71 -3.12 -10.37
C PRO A 194 -15.47 -2.01 -9.33
N GLU A 195 -16.48 -1.65 -8.55
CA GLU A 195 -16.38 -0.63 -7.50
C GLU A 195 -15.43 -1.04 -6.36
N MET A 196 -15.15 -2.35 -6.21
CA MET A 196 -14.15 -2.84 -5.28
C MET A 196 -12.70 -2.56 -5.75
N ARG A 197 -12.49 -2.20 -7.03
CA ARG A 197 -11.17 -1.92 -7.63
C ARG A 197 -10.68 -0.51 -7.30
N THR A 198 -10.70 -0.15 -6.03
CA THR A 198 -10.14 1.12 -5.54
C THR A 198 -8.84 0.91 -4.78
N THR A 199 -7.96 1.89 -4.82
CA THR A 199 -6.71 1.86 -4.05
C THR A 199 -6.87 2.42 -2.62
N GLU A 200 -8.05 2.95 -2.28
CA GLU A 200 -8.34 3.58 -1.01
C GLU A 200 -9.10 2.63 -0.07
N THR A 201 -8.55 2.37 1.13
CA THR A 201 -9.12 1.42 2.10
C THR A 201 -10.53 1.82 2.51
N LEU A 202 -10.75 3.09 2.81
CA LEU A 202 -12.07 3.57 3.28
C LEU A 202 -13.13 3.48 2.18
N GLU A 203 -12.78 3.79 0.95
CA GLU A 203 -13.68 3.66 -0.20
C GLU A 203 -14.03 2.19 -0.46
N ALA A 204 -13.05 1.29 -0.37
CA ALA A 204 -13.29 -0.14 -0.52
C ALA A 204 -14.21 -0.70 0.58
N LEU A 205 -14.08 -0.25 1.83
CA LEU A 205 -14.98 -0.61 2.93
C LEU A 205 -16.41 -0.11 2.68
N GLU A 206 -16.55 1.12 2.22
CA GLU A 206 -17.86 1.69 1.87
C GLU A 206 -18.52 0.89 0.73
N ASN A 207 -17.75 0.56 -0.31
CA ASN A 207 -18.26 -0.23 -1.44
C ASN A 207 -18.58 -1.67 -1.01
N ALA A 208 -17.79 -2.28 -0.12
CA ALA A 208 -18.11 -3.58 0.48
C ALA A 208 -19.46 -3.56 1.22
N GLY A 209 -19.76 -2.48 1.94
CA GLY A 209 -21.05 -2.28 2.58
C GLY A 209 -22.20 -2.11 1.57
N LYS A 210 -22.02 -1.29 0.53
CA LYS A 210 -23.03 -1.08 -0.52
C LYS A 210 -23.41 -2.37 -1.25
N HIS A 211 -22.45 -3.28 -1.44
CA HIS A 211 -22.65 -4.56 -2.11
C HIS A 211 -22.99 -5.71 -1.14
N GLY A 212 -23.21 -5.43 0.16
CA GLY A 212 -23.62 -6.43 1.15
C GLY A 212 -22.54 -7.44 1.55
N LEU A 213 -21.26 -7.17 1.24
CA LEU A 213 -20.13 -7.99 1.67
C LEU A 213 -19.81 -7.78 3.16
N LEU A 214 -20.11 -6.58 3.66
CA LEU A 214 -20.07 -6.19 5.05
C LEU A 214 -21.43 -5.62 5.45
N ASN A 215 -21.86 -5.87 6.69
CA ASN A 215 -23.01 -5.15 7.22
C ASN A 215 -22.62 -3.73 7.69
N GLN A 216 -23.62 -2.89 7.96
CA GLN A 216 -23.39 -1.48 8.29
C GLN A 216 -22.57 -1.29 9.58
N ASP A 217 -22.74 -2.13 10.57
CA ASP A 217 -21.98 -2.06 11.84
C ASP A 217 -20.49 -2.42 11.58
N GLN A 218 -20.24 -3.45 10.78
CA GLN A 218 -18.88 -3.83 10.39
C GLN A 218 -18.17 -2.72 9.60
N VAL A 219 -18.86 -2.09 8.65
CA VAL A 219 -18.32 -0.93 7.91
C VAL A 219 -17.99 0.22 8.86
N SER A 220 -18.89 0.55 9.79
CA SER A 220 -18.68 1.62 10.76
C SER A 220 -17.47 1.32 11.67
N ILE A 221 -17.41 0.12 12.26
CA ILE A 221 -16.31 -0.30 13.14
C ILE A 221 -14.97 -0.21 12.43
N LEU A 222 -14.87 -0.76 11.22
CA LEU A 222 -13.62 -0.79 10.46
C LEU A 222 -13.21 0.61 10.00
N SER A 223 -14.15 1.39 9.45
CA SER A 223 -13.86 2.72 8.90
C SER A 223 -13.51 3.74 10.01
N GLU A 224 -14.27 3.77 11.09
CA GLU A 224 -14.00 4.67 12.22
C GLU A 224 -12.72 4.26 12.94
N GLY A 225 -12.54 2.95 13.17
CA GLY A 225 -11.33 2.42 13.78
C GLY A 225 -10.09 2.71 12.95
N TYR A 226 -10.17 2.55 11.63
CA TYR A 226 -9.06 2.89 10.72
C TYR A 226 -8.70 4.38 10.78
N ARG A 227 -9.70 5.28 10.69
CA ARG A 227 -9.47 6.73 10.82
C ARG A 227 -8.86 7.10 12.16
N HIS A 228 -9.37 6.51 13.25
CA HIS A 228 -8.89 6.76 14.60
C HIS A 228 -7.42 6.35 14.76
N LEU A 229 -7.07 5.12 14.38
CA LEU A 229 -5.69 4.64 14.47
C LEU A 229 -4.74 5.42 13.55
N ARG A 230 -5.16 5.79 12.33
CA ARG A 230 -4.38 6.65 11.43
C ARG A 230 -4.13 8.04 12.00
N LEU A 231 -5.13 8.62 12.68
CA LEU A 231 -4.97 9.94 13.32
C LEU A 231 -3.92 9.89 14.43
N ILE A 232 -3.95 8.85 15.28
CA ILE A 232 -2.95 8.65 16.33
C ILE A 232 -1.57 8.40 15.73
N GLU A 233 -1.47 7.51 14.74
CA GLU A 233 -0.21 7.23 14.04
C GLU A 233 0.43 8.50 13.49
N ASN A 234 -0.34 9.32 12.78
CA ASN A 234 0.14 10.59 12.24
C ASN A 234 0.56 11.57 13.35
N GLY A 235 -0.19 11.61 14.44
CA GLY A 235 0.18 12.40 15.62
C GLY A 235 1.51 11.97 16.24
N LEU A 236 1.73 10.66 16.37
CA LEU A 236 3.00 10.10 16.87
C LEU A 236 4.17 10.46 15.96
N ARG A 237 4.00 10.29 14.66
CA ARG A 237 5.04 10.55 13.66
C ARG A 237 5.44 12.03 13.60
N LEU A 238 4.45 12.93 13.73
CA LEU A 238 4.73 14.38 13.84
C LEU A 238 5.39 14.74 15.17
N LEU A 239 4.98 14.12 16.27
CA LEU A 239 5.52 14.41 17.60
C LEU A 239 6.97 13.97 17.76
N TYR A 240 7.31 12.81 17.21
CA TYR A 240 8.64 12.21 17.35
C TYR A 240 9.55 12.41 16.14
N ASP A 241 9.04 12.97 15.04
CA ASP A 241 9.75 13.10 13.76
C ASP A 241 10.36 11.76 13.29
N ASP A 242 9.58 10.68 13.40
CA ASP A 242 10.00 9.30 13.14
C ASP A 242 8.87 8.47 12.54
N SER A 243 9.23 7.36 11.88
CA SER A 243 8.30 6.37 11.30
C SER A 243 7.64 5.45 12.32
N THR A 244 7.60 5.83 13.60
CA THR A 244 7.08 4.99 14.68
C THR A 244 5.60 4.65 14.53
N ASN A 245 5.25 3.40 14.78
CA ASN A 245 3.88 2.91 14.92
C ASN A 245 3.58 2.49 16.37
N MET A 246 4.55 2.66 17.28
CA MET A 246 4.45 2.20 18.65
C MET A 246 3.93 3.33 19.56
N LEU A 247 2.76 3.11 20.13
CA LEU A 247 2.18 3.93 21.18
C LEU A 247 2.69 3.41 22.54
N ASP A 248 3.59 4.15 23.18
CA ASP A 248 4.14 3.85 24.50
C ASP A 248 3.47 4.74 25.54
N PHE A 249 2.57 4.18 26.35
CA PHE A 249 1.75 4.91 27.31
C PHE A 249 2.55 5.53 28.49
N ASP A 250 3.78 5.08 28.72
CA ASP A 250 4.65 5.67 29.74
C ASP A 250 5.46 6.86 29.21
N ARG A 251 5.63 6.98 27.90
CA ARG A 251 6.51 7.97 27.26
C ARG A 251 5.78 9.03 26.45
N ILE A 252 4.57 8.70 26.03
CA ILE A 252 3.84 9.58 25.12
C ILE A 252 3.34 10.82 25.84
N ASP A 253 3.34 11.95 25.16
CA ASP A 253 2.60 13.11 25.55
C ASP A 253 1.09 12.88 25.27
N GLN A 254 0.45 12.14 26.18
CA GLN A 254 -0.96 11.81 26.07
C GLN A 254 -1.85 13.06 25.93
N PRO A 255 -1.62 14.17 26.63
CA PRO A 255 -2.42 15.38 26.47
C PRO A 255 -2.40 15.92 25.04
N LEU A 256 -1.27 15.88 24.32
CA LEU A 256 -1.20 16.33 22.92
C LEU A 256 -2.00 15.41 22.00
N ILE A 257 -1.89 14.10 22.16
CA ILE A 257 -2.67 13.14 21.38
C ILE A 257 -4.18 13.27 21.69
N LEU A 258 -4.56 13.39 22.93
CA LEU A 258 -5.96 13.61 23.33
C LEU A 258 -6.52 14.92 22.74
N MET A 259 -5.72 15.99 22.74
CA MET A 259 -6.10 17.25 22.11
C MET A 259 -6.29 17.09 20.59
N LEU A 260 -5.41 16.36 19.93
CA LEU A 260 -5.51 16.04 18.50
C LEU A 260 -6.80 15.25 18.22
N LEU A 261 -7.08 14.21 18.99
CA LEU A 261 -8.30 13.39 18.87
C LEU A 261 -9.56 14.24 19.07
N LYS A 262 -9.60 15.05 20.11
CA LYS A 262 -10.74 15.95 20.39
C LYS A 262 -10.99 16.94 19.26
N ARG A 263 -9.93 17.53 18.67
CA ARG A 263 -10.03 18.43 17.52
C ARG A 263 -10.66 17.78 16.29
N HIS A 264 -10.52 16.46 16.17
CA HIS A 264 -11.11 15.66 15.10
C HIS A 264 -12.42 14.94 15.48
N GLY A 265 -13.05 15.37 16.60
CA GLY A 265 -14.37 14.88 17.00
C GLY A 265 -14.36 13.59 17.83
N TYR A 266 -13.20 13.12 18.28
CA TYR A 266 -13.10 11.97 19.18
C TYR A 266 -13.09 12.44 20.63
N GLU A 267 -14.20 12.27 21.33
CA GLU A 267 -14.29 12.58 22.75
C GLU A 267 -13.78 11.40 23.58
N THR A 268 -12.60 11.54 24.13
CA THR A 268 -12.00 10.57 25.06
C THR A 268 -11.11 11.27 26.08
N GLU A 269 -11.12 10.74 27.30
CA GLU A 269 -10.23 11.18 28.39
C GLU A 269 -9.15 10.11 28.68
N ASP A 270 -9.34 8.89 28.18
CA ASP A 270 -8.47 7.74 28.43
C ASP A 270 -8.02 7.14 27.08
N LEU A 271 -6.82 7.52 26.66
CA LEU A 271 -6.23 7.07 25.40
C LEU A 271 -6.05 5.54 25.35
N PHE A 272 -5.64 4.94 26.47
CA PHE A 272 -5.41 3.50 26.54
C PHE A 272 -6.70 2.73 26.29
N LYS A 273 -7.75 3.02 27.06
CA LYS A 273 -9.05 2.34 26.89
C LYS A 273 -9.65 2.55 25.51
N THR A 274 -9.44 3.74 24.93
CA THR A 274 -9.96 4.05 23.60
C THR A 274 -9.27 3.23 22.54
N VAL A 275 -7.94 3.15 22.58
CA VAL A 275 -7.15 2.33 21.64
C VAL A 275 -7.49 0.85 21.82
N GLU A 276 -7.55 0.35 23.06
CA GLU A 276 -7.92 -1.05 23.34
C GLU A 276 -9.31 -1.41 22.82
N LYS A 277 -10.30 -0.56 23.05
CA LYS A 277 -11.66 -0.75 22.53
C LYS A 277 -11.65 -0.77 21.00
N THR A 278 -10.99 0.18 20.37
CA THR A 278 -10.89 0.28 18.90
C THR A 278 -10.27 -0.97 18.31
N THR A 279 -9.09 -1.36 18.79
CA THR A 279 -8.36 -2.52 18.28
C THR A 279 -9.11 -3.84 18.54
N SER A 280 -9.75 -3.99 19.71
CA SER A 280 -10.56 -5.17 20.02
C SER A 280 -11.76 -5.30 19.07
N SER A 281 -12.46 -4.20 18.79
CA SER A 281 -13.60 -4.20 17.86
C SER A 281 -13.18 -4.52 16.42
N ILE A 282 -12.07 -3.92 15.93
CA ILE A 282 -11.50 -4.25 14.62
C ILE A 282 -11.16 -5.74 14.54
N ARG A 283 -10.46 -6.27 15.54
CA ARG A 283 -10.05 -7.67 15.56
C ARG A 283 -11.23 -8.63 15.57
N GLN A 284 -12.28 -8.29 16.29
CA GLN A 284 -13.50 -9.10 16.29
C GLN A 284 -14.07 -9.22 14.88
N VAL A 285 -14.27 -8.09 14.17
CA VAL A 285 -14.79 -8.10 12.79
C VAL A 285 -13.87 -8.85 11.85
N TYR A 286 -12.56 -8.62 11.96
CA TYR A 286 -11.56 -9.33 11.17
C TYR A 286 -11.67 -10.85 11.36
N SER A 287 -11.69 -11.33 12.61
CA SER A 287 -11.78 -12.77 12.91
C SER A 287 -13.10 -13.38 12.42
N GLU A 288 -14.23 -12.70 12.63
CA GLU A 288 -15.54 -13.17 12.17
C GLU A 288 -15.60 -13.40 10.66
N ILE A 289 -14.93 -12.58 9.87
CA ILE A 289 -14.96 -12.70 8.41
C ILE A 289 -13.93 -13.71 7.93
N MET A 290 -12.69 -13.63 8.42
CA MET A 290 -11.61 -14.51 7.97
C MET A 290 -11.76 -15.96 8.43
N GLU A 291 -12.48 -16.23 9.52
CA GLU A 291 -12.78 -17.59 9.99
C GLU A 291 -13.98 -18.23 9.26
N ARG A 292 -14.83 -17.43 8.62
CA ARG A 292 -15.98 -17.92 7.84
C ARG A 292 -15.64 -18.14 6.36
N ALA A 293 -14.53 -17.60 5.90
CA ALA A 293 -14.09 -17.63 4.51
C ALA A 293 -13.22 -18.85 4.19
#